data_9d7a61c43ddaa64ddf7ff7659041c2c9
#
_entry.id   9d7a61c43ddaa64ddf7ff7659041c2c9
#
_cell.length_a   1.000
_cell.length_b   1.000
_cell.length_c   1.000
_cell.angle_alpha   90.00
_cell.angle_beta   90.00
_cell.angle_gamma   90.00
#
_symmetry.space_group_name_H-M   'P 1'
#
loop_
_entity.id
_entity.type
_entity.pdbx_description
1 polymer ?
#
loop_
_entity_poly.entity_id
_entity_poly.type
_entity_poly.pdbx_seq_one_letter_code
_entity_poly.pdbx_strand_id
1 'polypeptide(L)'
;MSKGDYLSTGQLAKSTGMTLRTLRYYDQIGLLTPEDHHSGSARKYTVKEVKRLQRIQTLKYVGLSLQEIKDILNAELISDGDIKHSLEAQLDILQKKIAHTEHIVHAIRKALEKLADGSDLDRFAELIQAVQKEENWGDQYRTATRLQARINLYDKFSTNPQGWHRWVFDQLEVTPEAHILELGCGDGTFWLRNAERIPNSWRITLTDISSGMVEEARCRLGSSNAMFKFLSADAQQLPFHEEQFDVVLANNMLYHVSDISRAIEEMHRVLKPGGLVCTSTMSTQHLQELEDLAASFDPDLRVLDQAIHRFHLGNGMDLLSSCFSNLLLLHYDDRLMVDKAEPLIDYMISTPMNARERLVGKAIDMFRIHVNQNLKQTGVLQLTKENGIFLGRK
;
A
#
# COMPACT_ATOMS: atom_id res chain seq x y z
N MET A 1 40.41 -10.38 42.52
CA MET A 1 39.10 -9.93 41.99
C MET A 1 39.09 -8.42 41.98
N SER A 2 39.19 -7.82 40.81
CA SER A 2 39.29 -6.39 40.59
C SER A 2 37.96 -5.74 40.94
N LYS A 3 37.98 -4.62 41.67
CA LYS A 3 36.80 -3.79 41.97
C LYS A 3 36.16 -3.38 40.65
N GLY A 4 34.91 -3.84 40.40
CA GLY A 4 34.15 -3.49 39.18
C GLY A 4 34.00 -1.97 39.08
N ASP A 5 34.23 -1.44 37.87
CA ASP A 5 34.06 -0.02 37.54
C ASP A 5 32.55 0.30 37.58
N TYR A 6 32.10 0.87 38.69
CA TYR A 6 30.73 1.37 38.85
C TYR A 6 30.69 2.86 38.50
N LEU A 7 29.68 3.26 37.71
CA LEU A 7 29.39 4.65 37.48
C LEU A 7 28.27 5.14 38.39
N SER A 8 28.45 6.31 38.99
CA SER A 8 27.36 7.03 39.66
C SER A 8 26.37 7.57 38.64
N THR A 9 25.14 7.88 39.08
CA THR A 9 24.14 8.51 38.17
C THR A 9 24.67 9.77 37.49
N GLY A 10 25.49 10.58 38.17
CA GLY A 10 26.11 11.79 37.60
C GLY A 10 27.16 11.49 36.54
N GLN A 11 27.99 10.44 36.77
CA GLN A 11 28.98 10.02 35.81
C GLN A 11 28.32 9.39 34.56
N LEU A 12 27.28 8.56 34.76
CA LEU A 12 26.50 7.99 33.66
C LEU A 12 25.79 9.09 32.86
N ALA A 13 25.18 10.07 33.51
CA ALA A 13 24.56 11.22 32.84
C ALA A 13 25.56 11.97 31.96
N LYS A 14 26.77 12.25 32.50
CA LYS A 14 27.82 13.00 31.77
C LYS A 14 28.37 12.18 30.58
N SER A 15 28.57 10.87 30.74
CA SER A 15 29.13 10.01 29.70
C SER A 15 28.14 9.73 28.55
N THR A 16 26.83 9.80 28.81
CA THR A 16 25.76 9.47 27.83
C THR A 16 25.01 10.69 27.29
N GLY A 17 25.32 11.90 27.77
CA GLY A 17 24.62 13.15 27.41
C GLY A 17 23.18 13.23 27.93
N MET A 18 22.79 12.38 28.87
CA MET A 18 21.44 12.35 29.44
C MET A 18 21.30 13.18 30.70
N THR A 19 20.06 13.64 30.98
CA THR A 19 19.77 14.36 32.21
C THR A 19 19.62 13.39 33.40
N LEU A 20 19.98 13.84 34.60
CA LEU A 20 19.72 13.08 35.85
C LEU A 20 18.23 12.74 36.02
N ARG A 21 17.35 13.63 35.58
CA ARG A 21 15.89 13.46 35.60
C ARG A 21 15.47 12.26 34.74
N THR A 22 16.02 12.18 33.53
CA THR A 22 15.71 11.07 32.59
C THR A 22 16.18 9.73 33.14
N LEU A 23 17.39 9.65 33.70
CA LEU A 23 17.91 8.41 34.30
C LEU A 23 17.08 7.95 35.51
N ARG A 24 16.62 8.90 36.34
CA ARG A 24 15.71 8.59 37.46
C ARG A 24 14.34 8.13 36.97
N TYR A 25 13.83 8.71 35.92
CA TYR A 25 12.57 8.30 35.31
C TYR A 25 12.68 6.88 34.73
N TYR A 26 13.78 6.54 34.05
CA TYR A 26 14.01 5.18 33.52
C TYR A 26 14.10 4.14 34.64
N ASP A 27 14.68 4.52 35.78
CA ASP A 27 14.70 3.69 37.00
C ASP A 27 13.27 3.48 37.55
N GLN A 28 12.47 4.56 37.67
CA GLN A 28 11.09 4.49 38.15
C GLN A 28 10.19 3.60 37.32
N ILE A 29 10.32 3.64 35.99
CA ILE A 29 9.51 2.81 35.07
C ILE A 29 10.11 1.41 34.87
N GLY A 30 11.23 1.08 35.54
CA GLY A 30 11.90 -0.22 35.45
C GLY A 30 12.52 -0.51 34.07
N LEU A 31 12.88 0.54 33.33
CA LEU A 31 13.54 0.43 32.04
C LEU A 31 15.06 0.30 32.18
N LEU A 32 15.65 1.03 33.15
CA LEU A 32 17.06 0.98 33.51
C LEU A 32 17.20 0.99 35.02
N THR A 33 17.42 -0.18 35.64
CA THR A 33 17.51 -0.36 37.08
C THR A 33 18.97 -0.43 37.52
N PRO A 34 19.46 0.38 38.48
CA PRO A 34 20.81 0.24 39.01
C PRO A 34 20.97 -1.10 39.77
N GLU A 35 22.19 -1.65 39.81
CA GLU A 35 22.47 -2.93 40.43
C GLU A 35 22.24 -2.89 41.94
N ASP A 36 22.43 -1.73 42.60
CA ASP A 36 22.30 -1.55 44.07
C ASP A 36 21.12 -0.60 44.37
N HIS A 37 20.04 -1.18 44.92
CA HIS A 37 18.77 -0.49 45.22
C HIS A 37 18.53 -0.29 46.73
N HIS A 38 19.57 -0.38 47.57
CA HIS A 38 19.35 -0.21 49.02
C HIS A 38 19.02 1.26 49.34
N SER A 39 17.93 1.46 50.07
CA SER A 39 17.47 2.78 50.51
C SER A 39 18.57 3.52 51.29
N GLY A 40 19.11 4.58 50.67
CA GLY A 40 20.15 5.43 51.27
C GLY A 40 21.51 5.34 50.59
N SER A 41 21.79 4.39 49.71
CA SER A 41 23.05 4.31 48.97
C SER A 41 22.98 5.03 47.62
N ALA A 42 24.14 5.57 47.17
CA ALA A 42 24.23 6.18 45.83
C ALA A 42 24.04 5.08 44.77
N ARG A 43 23.11 5.33 43.80
CA ARG A 43 22.85 4.45 42.67
C ARG A 43 24.13 4.15 41.91
N LYS A 44 24.42 2.86 41.67
CA LYS A 44 25.59 2.36 40.95
C LYS A 44 25.17 1.61 39.71
N TYR A 45 25.82 1.90 38.60
CA TYR A 45 25.58 1.28 37.31
C TYR A 45 26.85 0.55 36.86
N THR A 46 26.71 -0.70 36.46
CA THR A 46 27.79 -1.49 35.89
C THR A 46 27.88 -1.33 34.36
N VAL A 47 28.87 -1.97 33.78
CA VAL A 47 29.02 -2.06 32.31
C VAL A 47 27.76 -2.64 31.65
N LYS A 48 27.03 -3.53 32.32
CA LYS A 48 25.78 -4.14 31.84
C LYS A 48 24.68 -3.09 31.70
N GLU A 49 24.48 -2.24 32.70
CA GLU A 49 23.49 -1.17 32.63
C GLU A 49 23.88 -0.08 31.65
N VAL A 50 25.17 0.21 31.48
CA VAL A 50 25.65 1.13 30.44
C VAL A 50 25.31 0.60 29.05
N LYS A 51 25.56 -0.67 28.75
CA LYS A 51 25.20 -1.30 27.50
C LYS A 51 23.67 -1.32 27.29
N ARG A 52 22.90 -1.59 28.34
CA ARG A 52 21.43 -1.52 28.31
C ARG A 52 20.97 -0.10 27.94
N LEU A 53 21.56 0.92 28.55
CA LEU A 53 21.25 2.32 28.25
C LEU A 53 21.57 2.70 26.79
N GLN A 54 22.70 2.24 26.26
CA GLN A 54 23.05 2.44 24.85
C GLN A 54 21.99 1.82 23.92
N ARG A 55 21.53 0.60 24.22
CA ARG A 55 20.44 -0.04 23.46
C ARG A 55 19.13 0.77 23.54
N ILE A 56 18.78 1.27 24.75
CA ILE A 56 17.60 2.15 24.93
C ILE A 56 17.73 3.39 24.06
N GLN A 57 18.89 4.04 24.04
CA GLN A 57 19.12 5.25 23.24
C GLN A 57 19.00 4.95 21.73
N THR A 58 19.55 3.84 21.24
CA THR A 58 19.46 3.42 19.85
C THR A 58 18.01 3.15 19.45
N LEU A 59 17.27 2.37 20.24
CA LEU A 59 15.86 2.06 19.96
C LEU A 59 14.96 3.31 20.04
N LYS A 60 15.28 4.23 20.96
CA LYS A 60 14.58 5.51 21.05
C LYS A 60 14.88 6.43 19.87
N TYR A 61 16.11 6.45 19.39
CA TYR A 61 16.51 7.22 18.21
C TYR A 61 15.74 6.81 16.96
N VAL A 62 15.47 5.54 16.78
CA VAL A 62 14.64 5.04 15.66
C VAL A 62 13.12 5.20 15.92
N GLY A 63 12.72 5.79 17.06
CA GLY A 63 11.34 6.26 17.30
C GLY A 63 10.46 5.29 18.10
N LEU A 64 10.99 4.21 18.68
CA LEU A 64 10.24 3.31 19.55
C LEU A 64 9.80 4.01 20.84
N SER A 65 8.62 3.68 21.34
CA SER A 65 8.12 4.13 22.64
C SER A 65 8.88 3.47 23.79
N LEU A 66 8.88 4.09 24.97
CA LEU A 66 9.57 3.53 26.13
C LEU A 66 8.97 2.19 26.59
N GLN A 67 7.67 1.95 26.32
CA GLN A 67 7.01 0.69 26.63
C GLN A 67 7.49 -0.42 25.69
N GLU A 68 7.50 -0.18 24.39
CA GLU A 68 8.03 -1.13 23.41
C GLU A 68 9.49 -1.46 23.66
N ILE A 69 10.33 -0.46 24.00
CA ILE A 69 11.73 -0.66 24.38
C ILE A 69 11.83 -1.53 25.63
N LYS A 70 10.95 -1.32 26.63
CA LYS A 70 10.93 -2.11 27.86
C LYS A 70 10.57 -3.57 27.58
N ASP A 71 9.55 -3.79 26.76
CA ASP A 71 9.09 -5.13 26.38
C ASP A 71 10.18 -5.89 25.61
N ILE A 72 10.83 -5.21 24.66
CA ILE A 72 11.99 -5.74 23.92
C ILE A 72 13.15 -6.10 24.87
N LEU A 73 13.51 -5.25 25.81
CA LEU A 73 14.68 -5.47 26.67
C LEU A 73 14.42 -6.41 27.86
N ASN A 74 13.18 -6.69 28.21
CA ASN A 74 12.80 -7.58 29.32
C ASN A 74 12.46 -9.00 28.88
N ALA A 75 12.20 -9.25 27.61
CA ALA A 75 12.07 -10.60 27.09
C ALA A 75 13.45 -11.27 27.12
N GLU A 76 13.70 -12.09 28.13
CA GLU A 76 14.98 -12.82 28.38
C GLU A 76 15.33 -13.85 27.27
N LEU A 77 14.49 -14.00 26.27
CA LEU A 77 14.58 -14.93 25.13
C LEU A 77 14.38 -14.21 23.79
N ILE A 78 14.96 -13.02 23.63
CA ILE A 78 14.86 -12.36 22.30
C ILE A 78 15.83 -13.03 21.35
N SER A 79 15.28 -13.78 20.40
CA SER A 79 15.99 -14.11 19.17
C SER A 79 16.26 -12.82 18.39
N ASP A 80 17.35 -12.77 17.60
CA ASP A 80 17.61 -11.64 16.67
C ASP A 80 16.40 -11.31 15.78
N GLY A 81 15.45 -12.25 15.63
CA GLY A 81 14.19 -12.10 14.92
C GLY A 81 13.21 -11.08 15.52
N ASP A 82 13.10 -10.97 16.84
CA ASP A 82 12.13 -10.08 17.49
C ASP A 82 12.55 -8.61 17.40
N ILE A 83 13.84 -8.34 17.50
CA ILE A 83 14.41 -6.98 17.28
C ILE A 83 14.24 -6.60 15.83
N LYS A 84 14.51 -7.51 14.90
CA LYS A 84 14.33 -7.31 13.47
C LYS A 84 12.88 -6.96 13.16
N HIS A 85 11.90 -7.70 13.64
CA HIS A 85 10.48 -7.46 13.45
C HIS A 85 10.03 -6.08 13.99
N SER A 86 10.53 -5.68 15.19
CA SER A 86 10.22 -4.36 15.76
C SER A 86 10.84 -3.21 14.96
N LEU A 87 12.05 -3.40 14.42
CA LEU A 87 12.70 -2.41 13.55
C LEU A 87 12.03 -2.33 12.19
N GLU A 88 11.56 -3.45 11.63
CA GLU A 88 10.78 -3.51 10.39
C GLU A 88 9.44 -2.77 10.56
N ALA A 89 8.73 -3.00 11.66
CA ALA A 89 7.50 -2.26 11.98
C ALA A 89 7.74 -0.75 12.11
N GLN A 90 8.85 -0.35 12.75
CA GLN A 90 9.20 1.07 12.89
C GLN A 90 9.63 1.70 11.55
N LEU A 91 10.34 0.95 10.72
CA LEU A 91 10.69 1.37 9.36
C LEU A 91 9.42 1.64 8.55
N ASP A 92 8.42 0.75 8.63
CA ASP A 92 7.12 0.91 7.99
C ASP A 92 6.40 2.21 8.46
N ILE A 93 6.42 2.50 9.77
CA ILE A 93 5.85 3.75 10.32
C ILE A 93 6.57 4.99 9.79
N LEU A 94 7.90 4.96 9.70
CA LEU A 94 8.69 6.09 9.21
C LEU A 94 8.50 6.30 7.71
N GLN A 95 8.43 5.23 6.92
CA GLN A 95 8.13 5.28 5.49
C GLN A 95 6.73 5.87 5.24
N LYS A 96 5.74 5.50 6.07
CA LYS A 96 4.39 6.10 6.06
C LYS A 96 4.42 7.60 6.31
N LYS A 97 5.22 8.07 7.28
CA LYS A 97 5.38 9.50 7.56
C LYS A 97 6.05 10.25 6.42
N ILE A 98 7.05 9.65 5.77
CA ILE A 98 7.73 10.24 4.61
C ILE A 98 6.74 10.40 3.47
N ALA A 99 6.03 9.34 3.08
CA ALA A 99 5.02 9.37 2.03
C ALA A 99 3.93 10.43 2.30
N HIS A 100 3.44 10.52 3.54
CA HIS A 100 2.47 11.56 3.93
C HIS A 100 3.05 12.97 3.78
N THR A 101 4.30 13.19 4.19
CA THR A 101 4.96 14.49 4.07
C THR A 101 5.19 14.87 2.60
N GLU A 102 5.57 13.93 1.75
CA GLU A 102 5.74 14.11 0.30
C GLU A 102 4.41 14.49 -0.37
N HIS A 103 3.31 13.85 0.03
CA HIS A 103 1.96 14.20 -0.43
C HIS A 103 1.57 15.64 -0.05
N ILE A 104 1.82 16.06 1.19
CA ILE A 104 1.57 17.44 1.64
C ILE A 104 2.40 18.42 0.79
N VAL A 105 3.67 18.11 0.55
CA VAL A 105 4.55 18.94 -0.29
C VAL A 105 4.01 19.04 -1.72
N HIS A 106 3.56 17.93 -2.32
CA HIS A 106 2.96 17.92 -3.65
C HIS A 106 1.67 18.75 -3.70
N ALA A 107 0.79 18.60 -2.72
CA ALA A 107 -0.43 19.38 -2.56
C ALA A 107 -0.16 20.88 -2.47
N ILE A 108 0.83 21.27 -1.65
CA ILE A 108 1.24 22.68 -1.49
C ILE A 108 1.79 23.22 -2.82
N ARG A 109 2.62 22.45 -3.55
CA ARG A 109 3.15 22.88 -4.87
C ARG A 109 2.03 23.13 -5.86
N LYS A 110 1.10 22.19 -5.99
CA LYS A 110 -0.07 22.28 -6.88
C LYS A 110 -0.98 23.49 -6.50
N ALA A 111 -1.13 23.76 -5.21
CA ALA A 111 -1.85 24.93 -4.72
C ALA A 111 -1.11 26.24 -5.07
N LEU A 112 0.22 26.29 -4.91
CA LEU A 112 1.03 27.46 -5.25
C LEU A 112 1.02 27.75 -6.76
N GLU A 113 1.08 26.73 -7.62
CA GLU A 113 0.96 26.88 -9.08
C GLU A 113 -0.38 27.51 -9.47
N LYS A 114 -1.48 27.11 -8.85
CA LYS A 114 -2.82 27.64 -9.11
C LYS A 114 -3.08 29.02 -8.49
N LEU A 115 -2.43 29.34 -7.37
CA LEU A 115 -2.49 30.70 -6.76
C LEU A 115 -1.73 31.74 -7.58
N ALA A 116 -0.72 31.33 -8.36
CA ALA A 116 -0.02 32.23 -9.26
C ALA A 116 -0.92 32.77 -10.40
N ASP A 117 -2.04 32.11 -10.69
CA ASP A 117 -3.06 32.51 -11.69
C ASP A 117 -4.19 33.40 -11.13
N GLY A 118 -4.05 33.92 -9.88
CA GLY A 118 -4.99 34.91 -9.30
C GLY A 118 -6.30 34.33 -8.75
N SER A 119 -6.32 33.09 -8.29
CA SER A 119 -7.50 32.41 -7.75
C SER A 119 -7.75 32.69 -6.26
N ASP A 120 -9.03 32.78 -5.88
CA ASP A 120 -9.56 33.17 -4.58
C ASP A 120 -9.36 32.10 -3.49
N LEU A 121 -9.41 32.51 -2.21
CA LEU A 121 -9.21 31.66 -1.02
C LEU A 121 -10.23 30.50 -0.89
N ASP A 122 -11.43 30.68 -1.43
CA ASP A 122 -12.47 29.65 -1.44
C ASP A 122 -12.10 28.46 -2.34
N ARG A 123 -11.41 28.71 -3.45
CA ARG A 123 -10.82 27.69 -4.29
C ARG A 123 -9.66 26.94 -3.64
N PHE A 124 -8.97 27.57 -2.68
CA PHE A 124 -7.93 26.91 -1.89
C PHE A 124 -8.53 25.85 -0.96
N ALA A 125 -9.68 26.13 -0.34
CA ALA A 125 -10.40 25.15 0.50
C ALA A 125 -10.89 23.95 -0.33
N GLU A 126 -11.43 24.18 -1.54
CA GLU A 126 -11.82 23.11 -2.47
C GLU A 126 -10.60 22.28 -2.92
N LEU A 127 -9.46 22.92 -3.16
CA LEU A 127 -8.20 22.23 -3.50
C LEU A 127 -7.68 21.38 -2.34
N ILE A 128 -7.71 21.89 -1.12
CA ILE A 128 -7.34 21.13 0.09
C ILE A 128 -8.31 19.94 0.29
N GLN A 129 -9.60 20.12 0.08
CA GLN A 129 -10.58 19.01 0.14
C GLN A 129 -10.38 18.00 -0.99
N ALA A 130 -10.03 18.42 -2.20
CA ALA A 130 -9.70 17.53 -3.31
C ALA A 130 -8.43 16.72 -3.00
N VAL A 131 -7.41 17.37 -2.42
CA VAL A 131 -6.16 16.73 -1.98
C VAL A 131 -6.43 15.77 -0.82
N GLN A 132 -7.27 16.13 0.16
CA GLN A 132 -7.67 15.22 1.24
C GLN A 132 -8.48 14.02 0.72
N LYS A 133 -9.26 14.19 -0.34
CA LYS A 133 -9.89 13.08 -1.06
C LYS A 133 -8.84 12.19 -1.76
N GLU A 134 -7.83 12.79 -2.40
CA GLU A 134 -6.69 12.06 -2.98
C GLU A 134 -5.84 11.40 -1.87
N GLU A 135 -5.71 11.98 -0.67
CA GLU A 135 -5.05 11.36 0.49
C GLU A 135 -5.73 10.06 0.94
N ASN A 136 -7.06 9.99 0.93
CA ASN A 136 -7.78 8.76 1.21
C ASN A 136 -7.42 7.63 0.22
N TRP A 137 -7.03 7.95 -1.00
CA TRP A 137 -6.54 7.00 -2.00
C TRP A 137 -5.11 6.54 -1.70
N GLY A 138 -4.20 7.47 -1.38
CA GLY A 138 -2.82 7.13 -1.00
C GLY A 138 -2.75 6.22 0.23
N ASP A 139 -3.63 6.42 1.21
CA ASP A 139 -3.72 5.59 2.42
C ASP A 139 -4.18 4.15 2.15
N GLN A 140 -4.94 3.90 1.08
CA GLN A 140 -5.36 2.56 0.69
C GLN A 140 -4.21 1.70 0.20
N TYR A 141 -3.30 2.32 -0.53
CA TYR A 141 -2.17 1.63 -1.16
C TYR A 141 -0.85 1.84 -0.41
N ARG A 142 -0.89 2.34 0.82
CA ARG A 142 0.30 2.45 1.68
C ARG A 142 0.89 1.11 2.08
N THR A 143 0.04 0.08 2.21
CA THR A 143 0.48 -1.27 2.54
C THR A 143 -0.26 -2.28 1.69
N ALA A 144 0.42 -3.34 1.30
CA ALA A 144 -0.16 -4.45 0.56
C ALA A 144 -1.31 -5.16 1.30
N THR A 145 -1.48 -4.94 2.61
CA THR A 145 -2.47 -5.65 3.44
C THR A 145 -3.90 -5.47 2.91
N ARG A 146 -4.29 -4.25 2.53
CA ARG A 146 -5.64 -4.00 1.99
C ARG A 146 -5.81 -4.55 0.58
N LEU A 147 -4.76 -4.42 -0.24
CA LEU A 147 -4.74 -5.03 -1.56
C LEU A 147 -4.85 -6.55 -1.46
N GLN A 148 -4.15 -7.17 -0.52
CA GLN A 148 -4.21 -8.62 -0.28
C GLN A 148 -5.59 -9.08 0.19
N ALA A 149 -6.31 -8.32 1.00
CA ALA A 149 -7.69 -8.66 1.39
C ALA A 149 -8.62 -8.75 0.15
N ARG A 150 -8.45 -7.82 -0.81
CA ARG A 150 -9.20 -7.85 -2.09
C ARG A 150 -8.78 -9.03 -2.95
N ILE A 151 -7.50 -9.24 -3.13
CA ILE A 151 -6.95 -10.37 -3.89
C ILE A 151 -7.42 -11.71 -3.29
N ASN A 152 -7.43 -11.84 -1.96
CA ASN A 152 -7.87 -13.05 -1.28
C ASN A 152 -9.34 -13.41 -1.55
N LEU A 153 -10.23 -12.43 -1.69
CA LEU A 153 -11.62 -12.69 -2.07
C LEU A 153 -11.68 -13.32 -3.46
N TYR A 154 -10.98 -12.72 -4.43
CA TYR A 154 -10.93 -13.24 -5.79
C TYR A 154 -10.30 -14.64 -5.86
N ASP A 155 -9.18 -14.84 -5.19
CA ASP A 155 -8.46 -16.13 -5.22
C ASP A 155 -9.26 -17.29 -4.65
N LYS A 156 -10.06 -17.03 -3.61
CA LYS A 156 -10.80 -18.09 -2.91
C LYS A 156 -12.12 -18.43 -3.56
N PHE A 157 -12.76 -17.48 -4.24
CA PHE A 157 -14.15 -17.60 -4.65
C PHE A 157 -14.40 -17.40 -6.14
N SER A 158 -13.35 -17.10 -6.93
CA SER A 158 -13.40 -17.04 -8.39
C SER A 158 -13.80 -18.39 -8.98
N THR A 159 -14.71 -18.38 -9.94
CA THR A 159 -15.12 -19.58 -10.68
C THR A 159 -14.19 -19.88 -11.85
N ASN A 160 -13.36 -18.92 -12.27
CA ASN A 160 -12.40 -19.13 -13.35
C ASN A 160 -11.06 -19.65 -12.80
N PRO A 161 -10.69 -20.92 -13.11
CA PRO A 161 -9.50 -21.56 -12.56
C PRO A 161 -8.18 -21.00 -13.11
N GLN A 162 -8.20 -20.30 -14.27
CA GLN A 162 -6.99 -19.71 -14.85
C GLN A 162 -6.43 -18.60 -13.98
N GLY A 163 -7.32 -17.80 -13.35
CA GLY A 163 -6.97 -16.63 -12.56
C GLY A 163 -6.62 -15.41 -13.41
N TRP A 164 -7.05 -14.24 -12.91
CA TRP A 164 -6.94 -12.95 -13.60
C TRP A 164 -5.53 -12.61 -14.11
N HIS A 165 -4.53 -12.70 -13.25
CA HIS A 165 -3.16 -12.29 -13.61
C HIS A 165 -2.52 -13.18 -14.68
N ARG A 166 -2.83 -14.48 -14.68
CA ARG A 166 -2.35 -15.39 -15.72
C ARG A 166 -3.05 -15.15 -17.03
N TRP A 167 -4.36 -14.92 -16.98
CA TRP A 167 -5.14 -14.60 -18.17
C TRP A 167 -4.66 -13.30 -18.84
N VAL A 168 -4.44 -12.21 -18.08
CA VAL A 168 -3.89 -10.96 -18.63
C VAL A 168 -2.51 -11.19 -19.24
N PHE A 169 -1.65 -11.95 -18.57
CA PHE A 169 -0.30 -12.24 -19.08
C PHE A 169 -0.36 -13.00 -20.42
N ASP A 170 -1.33 -13.88 -20.62
CA ASP A 170 -1.51 -14.64 -21.86
C ASP A 170 -1.93 -13.76 -23.05
N GLN A 171 -2.45 -12.57 -22.79
CA GLN A 171 -2.80 -11.63 -23.85
C GLN A 171 -1.62 -10.73 -24.28
N LEU A 172 -0.48 -10.81 -23.60
CA LEU A 172 0.70 -10.03 -23.94
C LEU A 172 1.46 -10.69 -25.09
N GLU A 173 1.19 -10.25 -26.30
CA GLU A 173 1.99 -10.60 -27.50
C GLU A 173 3.25 -9.73 -27.54
N VAL A 174 4.35 -10.24 -27.00
CA VAL A 174 5.58 -9.47 -26.77
C VAL A 174 6.79 -10.18 -27.39
N THR A 175 7.70 -9.35 -27.92
CA THR A 175 8.96 -9.85 -28.48
C THR A 175 9.88 -10.46 -27.41
N PRO A 176 10.80 -11.38 -27.76
CA PRO A 176 11.69 -12.01 -26.80
C PRO A 176 12.56 -11.08 -25.94
N GLU A 177 12.85 -9.87 -26.42
CA GLU A 177 13.73 -8.90 -25.75
C GLU A 177 13.00 -7.62 -25.34
N ALA A 178 11.74 -7.75 -24.89
CA ALA A 178 10.90 -6.60 -24.63
C ALA A 178 11.33 -5.77 -23.42
N HIS A 179 11.20 -4.46 -23.58
CA HIS A 179 11.22 -3.50 -22.49
C HIS A 179 9.78 -3.17 -22.10
N ILE A 180 9.39 -3.55 -20.90
CA ILE A 180 8.02 -3.42 -20.41
C ILE A 180 7.98 -2.38 -19.28
N LEU A 181 6.98 -1.50 -19.32
CA LEU A 181 6.64 -0.58 -18.24
C LEU A 181 5.31 -0.98 -17.65
N GLU A 182 5.21 -1.13 -16.36
CA GLU A 182 3.94 -1.20 -15.64
C GLU A 182 3.71 0.05 -14.80
N LEU A 183 2.55 0.65 -14.96
CA LEU A 183 2.03 1.78 -14.19
C LEU A 183 1.08 1.27 -13.12
N GLY A 184 1.26 1.71 -11.86
CA GLY A 184 0.46 1.22 -10.74
C GLY A 184 0.70 -0.26 -10.45
N CYS A 185 1.96 -0.67 -10.30
CA CYS A 185 2.34 -2.08 -10.11
C CYS A 185 1.86 -2.70 -8.79
N GLY A 186 1.39 -1.86 -7.85
CA GLY A 186 1.02 -2.31 -6.52
C GLY A 186 2.17 -3.08 -5.85
N ASP A 187 1.85 -4.20 -5.22
CA ASP A 187 2.80 -5.07 -4.53
C ASP A 187 3.54 -6.07 -5.45
N GLY A 188 3.45 -5.91 -6.77
CA GLY A 188 4.09 -6.78 -7.75
C GLY A 188 3.43 -8.15 -7.95
N THR A 189 2.22 -8.36 -7.41
CA THR A 189 1.51 -9.66 -7.49
C THR A 189 1.33 -10.15 -8.93
N PHE A 190 1.12 -9.27 -9.91
CA PHE A 190 1.00 -9.65 -11.32
C PHE A 190 2.23 -10.43 -11.81
N TRP A 191 3.42 -9.92 -11.55
CA TRP A 191 4.68 -10.53 -11.95
C TRP A 191 5.04 -11.75 -11.10
N LEU A 192 4.77 -11.69 -9.80
CA LEU A 192 5.01 -12.81 -8.91
C LEU A 192 4.22 -14.08 -9.35
N ARG A 193 2.97 -13.90 -9.77
CA ARG A 193 2.12 -15.02 -10.24
C ARG A 193 2.49 -15.56 -11.61
N ASN A 194 3.30 -14.85 -12.36
CA ASN A 194 3.81 -15.24 -13.65
C ASN A 194 5.32 -15.49 -13.66
N ALA A 195 5.98 -15.53 -12.50
CA ALA A 195 7.43 -15.56 -12.38
C ALA A 195 8.10 -16.68 -13.21
N GLU A 196 7.51 -17.88 -13.24
CA GLU A 196 8.01 -19.01 -14.01
C GLU A 196 7.82 -18.88 -15.52
N ARG A 197 7.08 -17.85 -15.97
CA ARG A 197 6.70 -17.64 -17.39
C ARG A 197 7.42 -16.45 -18.02
N ILE A 198 8.09 -15.63 -17.21
CA ILE A 198 8.77 -14.42 -17.67
C ILE A 198 10.08 -14.81 -18.37
N PRO A 199 10.27 -14.44 -19.65
CA PRO A 199 11.53 -14.67 -20.34
C PRO A 199 12.67 -13.90 -19.67
N ASN A 200 13.84 -14.54 -19.51
CA ASN A 200 15.01 -13.93 -18.88
C ASN A 200 15.56 -12.71 -19.66
N SER A 201 15.17 -12.57 -20.92
CA SER A 201 15.57 -11.46 -21.79
C SER A 201 14.72 -10.20 -21.63
N TRP A 202 13.58 -10.28 -20.93
CA TRP A 202 12.74 -9.10 -20.68
C TRP A 202 13.36 -8.17 -19.66
N ARG A 203 13.11 -6.88 -19.84
CA ARG A 203 13.44 -5.82 -18.90
C ARG A 203 12.17 -5.15 -18.46
N ILE A 204 11.85 -5.25 -17.18
CA ILE A 204 10.57 -4.82 -16.63
C ILE A 204 10.79 -3.66 -15.68
N THR A 205 10.18 -2.52 -15.96
CA THR A 205 10.18 -1.35 -15.09
C THR A 205 8.82 -1.26 -14.41
N LEU A 206 8.81 -1.34 -13.09
CA LEU A 206 7.61 -1.29 -12.25
C LEU A 206 7.51 0.09 -11.61
N THR A 207 6.39 0.76 -11.83
CA THR A 207 6.14 2.07 -11.23
C THR A 207 4.83 2.08 -10.46
N ASP A 208 4.82 2.82 -9.36
CA ASP A 208 3.62 3.15 -8.60
C ASP A 208 3.80 4.56 -8.01
N ILE A 209 2.71 5.28 -7.81
CA ILE A 209 2.76 6.58 -7.13
C ILE A 209 3.10 6.40 -5.65
N SER A 210 2.73 5.26 -5.07
CA SER A 210 3.06 4.86 -3.70
C SER A 210 4.46 4.26 -3.62
N SER A 211 5.39 4.98 -2.97
CA SER A 211 6.73 4.45 -2.68
C SER A 211 6.69 3.18 -1.81
N GLY A 212 5.67 3.05 -0.94
CA GLY A 212 5.44 1.86 -0.13
C GLY A 212 5.08 0.63 -0.96
N MET A 213 4.24 0.79 -2.01
CA MET A 213 3.94 -0.30 -2.94
C MET A 213 5.16 -0.69 -3.77
N VAL A 214 5.93 0.28 -4.25
CA VAL A 214 7.19 0.03 -4.97
C VAL A 214 8.17 -0.78 -4.13
N GLU A 215 8.30 -0.47 -2.84
CA GLU A 215 9.20 -1.20 -1.94
C GLU A 215 8.68 -2.61 -1.63
N GLU A 216 7.37 -2.77 -1.45
CA GLU A 216 6.75 -4.08 -1.28
C GLU A 216 6.96 -4.97 -2.52
N ALA A 217 6.74 -4.41 -3.72
CA ALA A 217 7.01 -5.13 -4.97
C ALA A 217 8.49 -5.54 -5.08
N ARG A 218 9.41 -4.65 -4.71
CA ARG A 218 10.86 -4.93 -4.67
C ARG A 218 11.19 -6.08 -3.71
N CYS A 219 10.64 -6.06 -2.52
CA CYS A 219 10.86 -7.12 -1.52
C CYS A 219 10.35 -8.47 -2.01
N ARG A 220 9.18 -8.50 -2.63
CA ARG A 220 8.51 -9.73 -3.07
C ARG A 220 9.13 -10.34 -4.34
N LEU A 221 9.54 -9.51 -5.30
CA LEU A 221 10.15 -9.96 -6.56
C LEU A 221 11.67 -10.16 -6.47
N GLY A 222 12.28 -9.71 -5.38
CA GLY A 222 13.72 -9.84 -5.13
C GLY A 222 14.51 -8.64 -5.64
N SER A 223 15.11 -7.90 -4.72
CA SER A 223 15.91 -6.69 -5.00
C SER A 223 17.15 -6.94 -5.86
N SER A 224 17.65 -8.17 -5.92
CA SER A 224 18.82 -8.59 -6.70
C SER A 224 18.48 -9.07 -8.11
N ASN A 225 17.21 -9.13 -8.48
CA ASN A 225 16.79 -9.60 -9.80
C ASN A 225 16.98 -8.48 -10.85
N ALA A 226 18.03 -8.59 -11.65
CA ALA A 226 18.43 -7.60 -12.67
C ALA A 226 17.37 -7.36 -13.76
N MET A 227 16.34 -8.23 -13.87
CA MET A 227 15.22 -8.09 -14.79
C MET A 227 14.31 -6.93 -14.39
N PHE A 228 14.16 -6.66 -13.08
CA PHE A 228 13.23 -5.66 -12.55
C PHE A 228 13.91 -4.36 -12.16
N LYS A 229 13.31 -3.25 -12.57
CA LYS A 229 13.59 -1.90 -12.06
C LYS A 229 12.35 -1.39 -11.33
N PHE A 230 12.54 -0.70 -10.22
CA PHE A 230 11.49 -0.21 -9.35
C PHE A 230 11.64 1.30 -9.15
N LEU A 231 10.58 2.06 -9.41
CA LEU A 231 10.60 3.52 -9.33
C LEU A 231 9.24 4.06 -8.87
N SER A 232 9.24 4.99 -7.91
CA SER A 232 8.03 5.75 -7.63
C SER A 232 7.84 6.83 -8.71
N ALA A 233 6.66 6.83 -9.37
CA ALA A 233 6.35 7.76 -10.45
C ALA A 233 4.85 8.01 -10.56
N ASP A 234 4.49 9.25 -10.94
CA ASP A 234 3.13 9.61 -11.33
C ASP A 234 2.91 9.25 -12.81
N ALA A 235 1.84 8.53 -13.10
CA ALA A 235 1.47 8.15 -14.46
C ALA A 235 1.18 9.36 -15.38
N GLN A 236 0.88 10.53 -14.78
CA GLN A 236 0.62 11.78 -15.50
C GLN A 236 1.91 12.51 -15.90
N GLN A 237 3.06 12.11 -15.34
CA GLN A 237 4.36 12.71 -15.63
C GLN A 237 5.46 11.66 -15.49
N LEU A 238 5.66 10.84 -16.50
CA LEU A 238 6.60 9.72 -16.46
C LEU A 238 8.05 10.21 -16.69
N PRO A 239 8.99 9.82 -15.81
CA PRO A 239 10.40 10.23 -15.90
C PRO A 239 11.19 9.38 -16.92
N PHE A 240 10.57 9.11 -18.08
CA PHE A 240 11.16 8.31 -19.15
C PHE A 240 11.22 9.09 -20.45
N HIS A 241 12.16 8.70 -21.32
CA HIS A 241 12.25 9.25 -22.66
C HIS A 241 11.09 8.74 -23.54
N GLU A 242 10.83 9.47 -24.63
CA GLU A 242 9.92 9.02 -25.67
C GLU A 242 10.38 7.68 -26.24
N GLU A 243 9.42 6.86 -26.68
CA GLU A 243 9.67 5.62 -27.43
C GLU A 243 10.66 4.64 -26.77
N GLN A 244 10.59 4.55 -25.43
CA GLN A 244 11.49 3.73 -24.65
C GLN A 244 11.02 2.28 -24.48
N PHE A 245 9.70 2.05 -24.43
CA PHE A 245 9.11 0.76 -24.06
C PHE A 245 8.40 0.08 -25.24
N ASP A 246 8.50 -1.25 -25.30
CA ASP A 246 7.77 -2.07 -26.27
C ASP A 246 6.35 -2.35 -25.80
N VAL A 247 6.13 -2.36 -24.47
CA VAL A 247 4.83 -2.56 -23.84
C VAL A 247 4.66 -1.60 -22.68
N VAL A 248 3.44 -1.04 -22.55
CA VAL A 248 2.99 -0.29 -21.38
C VAL A 248 1.75 -0.96 -20.81
N LEU A 249 1.82 -1.38 -19.54
CA LEU A 249 0.74 -1.98 -18.77
C LEU A 249 0.17 -0.98 -17.76
N ALA A 250 -1.15 -0.95 -17.61
CA ALA A 250 -1.85 -0.18 -16.58
C ALA A 250 -2.99 -1.03 -16.00
N ASN A 251 -2.66 -1.88 -15.02
CA ASN A 251 -3.59 -2.85 -14.45
C ASN A 251 -4.45 -2.24 -13.33
N ASN A 252 -5.77 -2.08 -13.58
CA ASN A 252 -6.75 -1.61 -12.59
C ASN A 252 -6.30 -0.33 -11.85
N MET A 253 -5.73 0.64 -12.57
CA MET A 253 -5.19 1.86 -11.95
C MET A 253 -5.68 3.17 -12.58
N LEU A 254 -6.04 3.19 -13.88
CA LEU A 254 -6.37 4.45 -14.59
C LEU A 254 -7.55 5.20 -13.96
N TYR A 255 -8.54 4.52 -13.42
CA TYR A 255 -9.67 5.18 -12.75
C TYR A 255 -9.27 5.92 -11.46
N HIS A 256 -8.06 5.67 -10.92
CA HIS A 256 -7.51 6.40 -9.77
C HIS A 256 -6.75 7.68 -10.18
N VAL A 257 -6.35 7.79 -11.43
CA VAL A 257 -5.55 8.94 -11.92
C VAL A 257 -6.42 10.20 -12.02
N SER A 258 -5.93 11.34 -11.56
CA SER A 258 -6.70 12.59 -11.56
C SER A 258 -6.94 13.15 -12.96
N ASP A 259 -5.97 13.03 -13.87
CA ASP A 259 -6.08 13.38 -15.29
C ASP A 259 -5.77 12.16 -16.15
N ILE A 260 -6.82 11.41 -16.49
CA ILE A 260 -6.71 10.16 -17.26
C ILE A 260 -6.19 10.45 -18.67
N SER A 261 -6.62 11.56 -19.30
CA SER A 261 -6.17 11.93 -20.64
C SER A 261 -4.67 12.18 -20.65
N ARG A 262 -4.17 12.89 -19.65
CA ARG A 262 -2.72 13.13 -19.51
C ARG A 262 -1.93 11.85 -19.31
N ALA A 263 -2.44 10.91 -18.49
CA ALA A 263 -1.79 9.61 -18.31
C ALA A 263 -1.76 8.80 -19.62
N ILE A 264 -2.85 8.82 -20.41
CA ILE A 264 -2.92 8.16 -21.71
C ILE A 264 -1.91 8.78 -22.70
N GLU A 265 -1.75 10.12 -22.71
CA GLU A 265 -0.73 10.81 -23.51
C GLU A 265 0.69 10.39 -23.10
N GLU A 266 0.98 10.30 -21.81
CA GLU A 266 2.28 9.85 -21.31
C GLU A 266 2.57 8.38 -21.65
N MET A 267 1.56 7.50 -21.54
CA MET A 267 1.66 6.10 -21.99
C MET A 267 2.01 6.02 -23.48
N HIS A 268 1.32 6.82 -24.30
CA HIS A 268 1.61 6.90 -25.73
C HIS A 268 3.02 7.47 -26.00
N ARG A 269 3.42 8.52 -25.30
CA ARG A 269 4.75 9.15 -25.46
C ARG A 269 5.87 8.17 -25.24
N VAL A 270 5.84 7.41 -24.12
CA VAL A 270 6.92 6.50 -23.76
C VAL A 270 6.90 5.17 -24.52
N LEU A 271 5.80 4.83 -25.19
CA LEU A 271 5.65 3.62 -25.99
C LEU A 271 6.32 3.81 -27.35
N LYS A 272 7.06 2.81 -27.82
CA LYS A 272 7.66 2.79 -29.17
C LYS A 272 6.58 2.74 -30.27
N PRO A 273 6.88 3.21 -31.49
CA PRO A 273 6.00 3.00 -32.63
C PRO A 273 5.66 1.51 -32.82
N GLY A 274 4.37 1.18 -32.96
CA GLY A 274 3.87 -0.19 -33.02
C GLY A 274 3.87 -0.94 -31.70
N GLY A 275 4.31 -0.33 -30.59
CA GLY A 275 4.31 -0.91 -29.26
C GLY A 275 2.89 -1.18 -28.74
N LEU A 276 2.79 -2.10 -27.78
CA LEU A 276 1.53 -2.57 -27.21
C LEU A 276 1.16 -1.79 -25.94
N VAL A 277 -0.02 -1.21 -25.89
CA VAL A 277 -0.66 -0.78 -24.66
C VAL A 277 -1.63 -1.87 -24.18
N CYS A 278 -1.61 -2.17 -22.88
CA CYS A 278 -2.58 -3.04 -22.22
C CYS A 278 -3.08 -2.34 -20.94
N THR A 279 -4.37 -2.02 -20.92
CA THR A 279 -5.00 -1.43 -19.73
C THR A 279 -6.13 -2.32 -19.25
N SER A 280 -6.27 -2.50 -17.95
CA SER A 280 -7.38 -3.25 -17.40
C SER A 280 -8.28 -2.39 -16.52
N THR A 281 -9.55 -2.78 -16.49
CA THR A 281 -10.58 -2.17 -15.65
C THR A 281 -11.75 -3.14 -15.47
N MET A 282 -12.81 -2.67 -14.82
CA MET A 282 -14.03 -3.40 -14.57
C MET A 282 -15.26 -2.62 -15.06
N SER A 283 -16.42 -3.27 -15.10
CA SER A 283 -17.68 -2.60 -15.37
C SER A 283 -18.16 -1.80 -14.16
N THR A 284 -19.11 -0.91 -14.37
CA THR A 284 -19.79 -0.18 -13.28
C THR A 284 -20.71 -1.08 -12.44
N GLN A 285 -20.99 -2.31 -12.90
CA GLN A 285 -21.81 -3.30 -12.20
C GLN A 285 -20.94 -4.30 -11.38
N HIS A 286 -19.62 -4.16 -11.44
CA HIS A 286 -18.70 -5.06 -10.75
C HIS A 286 -18.96 -5.06 -9.24
N LEU A 287 -19.29 -6.24 -8.68
CA LEU A 287 -19.58 -6.47 -7.26
C LEU A 287 -20.79 -5.65 -6.71
N GLN A 288 -21.73 -5.26 -7.57
CA GLN A 288 -22.90 -4.46 -7.15
C GLN A 288 -23.68 -5.13 -6.01
N GLU A 289 -23.72 -6.45 -5.95
CA GLU A 289 -24.39 -7.22 -4.90
C GLU A 289 -23.79 -6.98 -3.51
N LEU A 290 -22.51 -6.55 -3.42
CA LEU A 290 -21.90 -6.14 -2.14
C LEU A 290 -22.46 -4.78 -1.67
N GLU A 291 -22.64 -3.83 -2.58
CA GLU A 291 -23.28 -2.54 -2.27
C GLU A 291 -24.72 -2.76 -1.82
N ASP A 292 -25.47 -3.62 -2.52
CA ASP A 292 -26.85 -3.95 -2.20
C ASP A 292 -26.94 -4.63 -0.81
N LEU A 293 -26.04 -5.56 -0.50
CA LEU A 293 -25.96 -6.21 0.80
C LEU A 293 -25.64 -5.20 1.91
N ALA A 294 -24.70 -4.29 1.66
CA ALA A 294 -24.35 -3.23 2.62
C ALA A 294 -25.53 -2.27 2.84
N ALA A 295 -26.18 -1.80 1.77
CA ALA A 295 -27.31 -0.90 1.82
C ALA A 295 -28.54 -1.52 2.50
N SER A 296 -28.73 -2.84 2.41
CA SER A 296 -29.81 -3.56 3.13
C SER A 296 -29.62 -3.59 4.64
N PHE A 297 -28.38 -3.43 5.13
CA PHE A 297 -28.05 -3.30 6.55
C PHE A 297 -28.13 -1.84 7.03
N ASP A 298 -27.50 -0.94 6.30
CA ASP A 298 -27.44 0.49 6.58
C ASP A 298 -27.42 1.25 5.24
N PRO A 299 -28.50 2.02 4.93
CA PRO A 299 -28.62 2.73 3.66
C PRO A 299 -27.50 3.73 3.36
N ASP A 300 -26.76 4.17 4.39
CA ASP A 300 -25.63 5.08 4.25
C ASP A 300 -24.29 4.35 4.13
N LEU A 301 -24.26 3.02 4.27
CA LEU A 301 -23.05 2.24 4.13
C LEU A 301 -22.65 2.13 2.65
N ARG A 302 -21.41 2.53 2.34
CA ARG A 302 -20.85 2.48 0.99
C ARG A 302 -19.62 1.60 0.99
N VAL A 303 -19.52 0.72 0.00
CA VAL A 303 -18.45 -0.26 -0.12
C VAL A 303 -17.78 -0.26 -1.49
N LEU A 304 -18.48 0.16 -2.56
CA LEU A 304 -17.92 0.25 -3.89
C LEU A 304 -17.38 1.64 -4.19
N ASP A 305 -16.20 1.64 -4.78
CA ASP A 305 -15.50 2.85 -5.11
C ASP A 305 -16.06 3.52 -6.37
N GLN A 306 -16.51 4.75 -6.23
CA GLN A 306 -17.10 5.54 -7.31
C GLN A 306 -16.08 5.99 -8.38
N ALA A 307 -14.78 5.89 -8.10
CA ALA A 307 -13.76 6.24 -9.07
C ALA A 307 -13.83 5.39 -10.35
N ILE A 308 -14.39 4.17 -10.26
CA ILE A 308 -14.60 3.31 -11.44
C ILE A 308 -15.37 4.01 -12.57
N HIS A 309 -16.27 4.96 -12.25
CA HIS A 309 -17.01 5.71 -13.26
C HIS A 309 -16.14 6.58 -14.18
N ARG A 310 -14.88 6.83 -13.81
CA ARG A 310 -13.95 7.64 -14.61
C ARG A 310 -13.28 6.86 -15.73
N PHE A 311 -13.00 5.55 -15.51
CA PHE A 311 -12.44 4.65 -16.51
C PHE A 311 -12.97 3.23 -16.26
N HIS A 312 -13.90 2.77 -17.11
CA HIS A 312 -14.56 1.47 -17.00
C HIS A 312 -14.73 0.81 -18.38
N LEU A 313 -15.23 -0.42 -18.42
CA LEU A 313 -15.38 -1.17 -19.69
C LEU A 313 -16.24 -0.43 -20.72
N GLY A 314 -17.19 0.39 -20.28
CA GLY A 314 -18.09 1.12 -21.18
C GLY A 314 -17.53 2.41 -21.78
N ASN A 315 -16.47 3.03 -21.20
CA ASN A 315 -15.90 4.28 -21.72
C ASN A 315 -14.41 4.21 -22.06
N GLY A 316 -13.72 3.12 -21.66
CA GLY A 316 -12.28 2.99 -21.87
C GLY A 316 -11.87 3.00 -23.34
N MET A 317 -12.70 2.44 -24.23
CA MET A 317 -12.44 2.43 -25.67
C MET A 317 -12.36 3.86 -26.23
N ASP A 318 -13.33 4.71 -25.87
CA ASP A 318 -13.40 6.10 -26.35
C ASP A 318 -12.20 6.91 -25.84
N LEU A 319 -11.85 6.76 -24.56
CA LEU A 319 -10.73 7.46 -23.96
C LEU A 319 -9.38 7.07 -24.59
N LEU A 320 -9.18 5.79 -24.86
CA LEU A 320 -7.93 5.27 -25.42
C LEU A 320 -7.79 5.57 -26.92
N SER A 321 -8.91 5.72 -27.66
CA SER A 321 -8.92 5.95 -29.11
C SER A 321 -8.29 7.29 -29.51
N SER A 322 -8.14 8.22 -28.56
CA SER A 322 -7.45 9.50 -28.80
C SER A 322 -5.96 9.34 -29.10
N CYS A 323 -5.33 8.27 -28.59
CA CYS A 323 -3.89 8.05 -28.71
C CYS A 323 -3.51 6.69 -29.34
N PHE A 324 -4.38 5.68 -29.25
CA PHE A 324 -4.05 4.32 -29.67
C PHE A 324 -4.95 3.84 -30.82
N SER A 325 -4.36 3.02 -31.68
CA SER A 325 -5.03 2.36 -32.81
C SER A 325 -5.24 0.88 -32.55
N ASN A 326 -6.02 0.21 -33.41
CA ASN A 326 -6.30 -1.24 -33.33
C ASN A 326 -6.76 -1.69 -31.94
N LEU A 327 -7.61 -0.88 -31.31
CA LEU A 327 -8.12 -1.14 -29.98
C LEU A 327 -9.04 -2.36 -29.96
N LEU A 328 -8.79 -3.25 -29.02
CA LEU A 328 -9.56 -4.47 -28.76
C LEU A 328 -9.93 -4.55 -27.30
N LEU A 329 -11.21 -4.79 -26.99
CA LEU A 329 -11.69 -5.10 -25.65
C LEU A 329 -11.83 -6.62 -25.50
N LEU A 330 -11.15 -7.19 -24.53
CA LEU A 330 -11.28 -8.59 -24.13
C LEU A 330 -11.91 -8.67 -22.75
N HIS A 331 -12.97 -9.47 -22.64
CA HIS A 331 -13.66 -9.73 -21.37
C HIS A 331 -13.08 -10.97 -20.68
N TYR A 332 -12.91 -10.87 -19.37
CA TYR A 332 -12.56 -12.01 -18.52
C TYR A 332 -13.83 -12.58 -17.92
N ASP A 333 -14.22 -13.77 -18.37
CA ASP A 333 -15.42 -14.46 -17.88
C ASP A 333 -15.15 -15.08 -16.50
N ASP A 334 -15.76 -14.49 -15.48
CA ASP A 334 -15.61 -14.92 -14.08
C ASP A 334 -16.78 -14.47 -13.22
N ARG A 335 -16.97 -15.16 -12.09
CA ARG A 335 -17.93 -14.83 -11.03
C ARG A 335 -17.31 -15.22 -9.70
N LEU A 336 -17.81 -14.62 -8.62
CA LEU A 336 -17.43 -15.05 -7.27
C LEU A 336 -18.61 -15.78 -6.64
N MET A 337 -18.34 -16.95 -6.05
CA MET A 337 -19.34 -17.76 -5.33
C MET A 337 -18.92 -17.82 -3.86
N VAL A 338 -19.40 -16.86 -3.06
CA VAL A 338 -18.92 -16.67 -1.69
C VAL A 338 -19.90 -17.27 -0.67
N ASP A 339 -19.40 -18.22 0.10
CA ASP A 339 -20.14 -18.97 1.13
C ASP A 339 -19.76 -18.57 2.57
N LYS A 340 -18.87 -17.57 2.74
CA LYS A 340 -18.35 -17.14 4.04
C LYS A 340 -18.47 -15.63 4.24
N ALA A 341 -18.88 -15.21 5.42
CA ALA A 341 -19.08 -13.79 5.74
C ALA A 341 -17.76 -13.02 5.88
N GLU A 342 -16.74 -13.59 6.54
CA GLU A 342 -15.51 -12.87 6.86
C GLU A 342 -14.78 -12.33 5.61
N PRO A 343 -14.56 -13.10 4.52
CA PRO A 343 -13.92 -12.56 3.32
C PRO A 343 -14.69 -11.40 2.67
N LEU A 344 -16.04 -11.38 2.75
CA LEU A 344 -16.86 -10.27 2.28
C LEU A 344 -16.64 -9.02 3.15
N ILE A 345 -16.65 -9.19 4.46
CA ILE A 345 -16.42 -8.11 5.42
C ILE A 345 -15.02 -7.53 5.28
N ASP A 346 -13.99 -8.39 5.18
CA ASP A 346 -12.60 -7.99 4.98
C ASP A 346 -12.44 -7.19 3.68
N TYR A 347 -13.08 -7.63 2.60
CA TYR A 347 -13.09 -6.89 1.34
C TYR A 347 -13.73 -5.50 1.53
N MET A 348 -14.94 -5.42 2.11
CA MET A 348 -15.66 -4.15 2.31
C MET A 348 -14.87 -3.16 3.16
N ILE A 349 -14.24 -3.61 4.25
CA ILE A 349 -13.40 -2.76 5.12
C ILE A 349 -12.11 -2.33 4.41
N SER A 350 -11.64 -3.12 3.44
CA SER A 350 -10.41 -2.81 2.67
C SER A 350 -10.61 -1.71 1.63
N THR A 351 -11.87 -1.40 1.28
CA THR A 351 -12.21 -0.36 0.28
C THR A 351 -12.04 1.07 0.85
N PRO A 352 -11.92 2.11 0.00
CA PRO A 352 -11.75 3.50 0.43
C PRO A 352 -13.01 4.16 0.95
N MET A 353 -14.11 3.40 0.95
CA MET A 353 -15.41 3.92 1.30
C MET A 353 -15.60 3.94 2.82
N ASN A 354 -16.80 4.29 3.29
CA ASN A 354 -17.06 4.52 4.70
C ASN A 354 -17.26 3.24 5.55
N ALA A 355 -17.17 2.05 4.93
CA ALA A 355 -17.38 0.78 5.63
C ALA A 355 -16.43 0.60 6.83
N ARG A 356 -15.16 1.01 6.68
CA ARG A 356 -14.17 0.93 7.74
C ARG A 356 -14.51 1.79 8.97
N GLU A 357 -15.08 2.96 8.75
CA GLU A 357 -15.42 3.91 9.82
C GLU A 357 -16.74 3.52 10.50
N ARG A 358 -17.70 3.00 9.73
CA ARG A 358 -19.03 2.65 10.19
C ARG A 358 -19.11 1.25 10.81
N LEU A 359 -18.35 0.28 10.28
CA LEU A 359 -18.33 -1.10 10.77
C LEU A 359 -17.29 -1.29 11.86
N VAL A 360 -17.48 -0.67 13.03
CA VAL A 360 -16.60 -0.78 14.19
C VAL A 360 -17.38 -1.20 15.44
N GLY A 361 -16.72 -1.87 16.39
CA GLY A 361 -17.31 -2.30 17.66
C GLY A 361 -18.56 -3.16 17.44
N LYS A 362 -19.70 -2.79 18.05
CA LYS A 362 -20.96 -3.53 17.91
C LYS A 362 -21.53 -3.54 16.49
N ALA A 363 -21.23 -2.51 15.68
CA ALA A 363 -21.78 -2.41 14.33
C ALA A 363 -21.21 -3.53 13.42
N ILE A 364 -19.94 -3.84 13.51
CA ILE A 364 -19.34 -4.93 12.72
C ILE A 364 -19.89 -6.30 13.15
N ASP A 365 -20.18 -6.50 14.46
CA ASP A 365 -20.76 -7.75 14.92
C ASP A 365 -22.20 -7.92 14.42
N MET A 366 -22.99 -6.85 14.43
CA MET A 366 -24.34 -6.85 13.86
C MET A 366 -24.33 -7.07 12.35
N PHE A 367 -23.40 -6.43 11.64
CA PHE A 367 -23.24 -6.63 10.21
C PHE A 367 -22.82 -8.06 9.88
N ARG A 368 -21.91 -8.65 10.65
CA ARG A 368 -21.52 -10.06 10.53
C ARG A 368 -22.71 -11.01 10.69
N ILE A 369 -23.61 -10.73 11.65
CA ILE A 369 -24.86 -11.49 11.83
C ILE A 369 -25.74 -11.34 10.60
N HIS A 370 -25.92 -10.12 10.08
CA HIS A 370 -26.72 -9.82 8.89
C HIS A 370 -26.20 -10.58 7.64
N VAL A 371 -24.90 -10.53 7.37
CA VAL A 371 -24.27 -11.26 6.26
C VAL A 371 -24.48 -12.78 6.42
N ASN A 372 -24.26 -13.32 7.62
CA ASN A 372 -24.47 -14.75 7.88
C ASN A 372 -25.94 -15.17 7.75
N GLN A 373 -26.89 -14.30 8.08
CA GLN A 373 -28.33 -14.58 7.87
C GLN A 373 -28.65 -14.63 6.38
N ASN A 374 -28.11 -13.70 5.58
CA ASN A 374 -28.26 -13.71 4.13
C ASN A 374 -27.70 -15.01 3.53
N LEU A 375 -26.45 -15.38 3.89
CA LEU A 375 -25.81 -16.62 3.42
C LEU A 375 -26.56 -17.88 3.85
N LYS A 376 -27.20 -17.90 5.03
CA LYS A 376 -28.04 -19.05 5.45
C LYS A 376 -29.30 -19.20 4.60
N GLN A 377 -29.85 -18.11 4.08
CA GLN A 377 -31.04 -18.13 3.23
C GLN A 377 -30.71 -18.50 1.79
N THR A 378 -29.59 -18.00 1.26
CA THR A 378 -29.18 -18.15 -0.15
C THR A 378 -28.25 -19.34 -0.38
N GLY A 379 -27.58 -19.83 0.67
CA GLY A 379 -26.51 -20.83 0.62
C GLY A 379 -25.17 -20.24 0.17
N VAL A 380 -25.17 -19.37 -0.83
CA VAL A 380 -24.02 -18.72 -1.41
C VAL A 380 -24.41 -17.34 -1.93
N LEU A 381 -23.54 -16.36 -1.79
CA LEU A 381 -23.70 -15.07 -2.43
C LEU A 381 -22.92 -15.09 -3.75
N GLN A 382 -23.64 -15.00 -4.86
CA GLN A 382 -23.04 -14.85 -6.18
C GLN A 382 -22.77 -13.37 -6.41
N LEU A 383 -21.50 -13.03 -6.75
CA LEU A 383 -21.09 -11.67 -7.07
C LEU A 383 -20.71 -11.56 -8.54
N THR A 384 -21.19 -10.52 -9.17
CA THR A 384 -20.84 -10.14 -10.53
C THR A 384 -19.39 -9.68 -10.58
N LYS A 385 -18.55 -10.37 -11.37
CA LYS A 385 -17.16 -10.01 -11.58
C LYS A 385 -16.90 -9.76 -13.06
N GLU A 386 -17.17 -8.54 -13.48
CA GLU A 386 -16.99 -8.09 -14.86
C GLU A 386 -15.70 -7.29 -14.99
N ASN A 387 -14.65 -7.98 -15.40
CA ASN A 387 -13.34 -7.41 -15.67
C ASN A 387 -12.98 -7.58 -17.14
N GLY A 388 -12.13 -6.71 -17.65
CA GLY A 388 -11.61 -6.81 -19.01
C GLY A 388 -10.34 -6.00 -19.19
N ILE A 389 -9.73 -6.19 -20.35
CA ILE A 389 -8.56 -5.45 -20.79
C ILE A 389 -8.82 -4.79 -22.14
N PHE A 390 -8.23 -3.62 -22.31
CA PHE A 390 -8.08 -2.97 -23.61
C PHE A 390 -6.65 -3.21 -24.09
N LEU A 391 -6.52 -3.72 -25.29
CA LEU A 391 -5.26 -3.82 -26.04
C LEU A 391 -5.28 -2.81 -27.16
N GLY A 392 -4.16 -2.15 -27.43
CA GLY A 392 -4.02 -1.18 -28.51
C GLY A 392 -2.59 -1.05 -28.97
N ARG A 393 -2.38 -0.35 -30.09
CA ARG A 393 -1.05 -0.08 -30.66
C ARG A 393 -0.83 1.43 -30.81
N LYS A 394 0.41 1.87 -30.56
CA LYS A 394 0.86 3.22 -30.92
C LYS A 394 0.99 3.36 -32.43
#